data_4363774d88ec5caded1d33e02f17df71
#
_entry.id   4363774d88ec5caded1d33e02f17df71
#
_cell.length_a   1.000
_cell.length_b   1.000
_cell.length_c   1.000
_cell.angle_alpha   90.00
_cell.angle_beta   90.00
_cell.angle_gamma   90.00
#
_symmetry.space_group_name_H-M   'P 1'
#
loop_
_entity.id
_entity.type
_entity.pdbx_description
1 polymer ?
#
loop_
_entity_poly.entity_id
_entity_poly.type
_entity_poly.pdbx_seq_one_letter_code
_entity_poly.pdbx_strand_id
1 'polypeptide(L)'
;MEKRLLGRTGHSSTVVTFGAIVLGKSNLPQKKLDSIVDLAINQHGINHIDIAPSYGNSMEALAPSIPKIRNKIFLGTKTAIKDKKGAWENIQSCLKRLKVENVDLLQLHGISTMAELDQVTMKNGALTAIVESRQKGITKWIGITGHGPEAPKVHLEALQRFDFDTIMFPMSPSIWRNEKYKISSKKLLKYAKANNVGIQCIKMLARGGWGNSTPDCTTWYDPHRTQDEIDASLWWLLSQPIHTAPSTGEITVLPKILNAAQRFYPLTKEEEVQAIDRQKTPIKEPRLGIIN
;
A
#
# COMPACT_ATOMS: atom_id res chain seq x y z
N MET A 1 -14.21 -1.22 12.69
CA MET A 1 -12.76 -1.33 12.35
C MET A 1 -12.03 -0.16 12.99
N GLU A 2 -10.88 -0.42 13.62
CA GLU A 2 -10.02 0.61 14.24
C GLU A 2 -9.56 1.64 13.20
N LYS A 3 -9.32 2.89 13.65
CA LYS A 3 -8.78 3.97 12.84
C LYS A 3 -7.55 4.58 13.51
N ARG A 4 -6.58 5.00 12.71
CA ARG A 4 -5.35 5.67 13.15
C ARG A 4 -5.09 6.93 12.32
N LEU A 5 -4.57 7.96 12.96
CA LEU A 5 -4.16 9.18 12.24
C LEU A 5 -3.00 8.84 11.31
N LEU A 6 -3.17 9.05 10.01
CA LEU A 6 -2.15 8.79 8.98
C LEU A 6 -1.07 9.88 9.02
N GLY A 7 -0.26 9.86 10.06
CA GLY A 7 0.77 10.86 10.30
C GLY A 7 0.23 12.28 10.21
N ARG A 8 1.03 13.18 9.62
CA ARG A 8 0.70 14.62 9.46
C ARG A 8 -0.45 14.92 8.52
N THR A 9 -0.96 13.92 7.78
CA THR A 9 -2.12 14.13 6.89
C THR A 9 -3.39 14.51 7.65
N GLY A 10 -3.46 14.19 8.94
CA GLY A 10 -4.66 14.40 9.75
C GLY A 10 -5.84 13.49 9.40
N HIS A 11 -5.71 12.63 8.37
CA HIS A 11 -6.74 11.66 8.03
C HIS A 11 -6.79 10.52 9.04
N SER A 12 -7.94 10.29 9.65
CA SER A 12 -8.20 9.14 10.52
C SER A 12 -8.51 7.91 9.66
N SER A 13 -7.45 7.26 9.16
CA SER A 13 -7.52 6.10 8.26
C SER A 13 -7.94 4.83 9.01
N THR A 14 -8.82 4.02 8.41
CA THR A 14 -9.01 2.63 8.85
C THR A 14 -7.68 1.87 8.77
N VAL A 15 -7.44 0.96 9.72
CA VAL A 15 -6.19 0.18 9.80
C VAL A 15 -5.97 -0.74 8.59
N VAL A 16 -7.03 -1.02 7.83
CA VAL A 16 -6.96 -1.62 6.49
C VAL A 16 -7.43 -0.60 5.48
N THR A 17 -6.62 -0.39 4.44
CA THR A 17 -6.95 0.40 3.24
C THR A 17 -7.51 -0.54 2.16
N PHE A 18 -8.48 -0.09 1.38
CA PHE A 18 -8.94 -0.84 0.21
C PHE A 18 -7.91 -0.77 -0.91
N GLY A 19 -7.17 -1.85 -1.10
CA GLY A 19 -6.24 -2.01 -2.22
C GLY A 19 -7.01 -2.29 -3.51
N ALA A 20 -7.29 -1.25 -4.29
CA ALA A 20 -8.15 -1.33 -5.48
C ALA A 20 -7.57 -2.17 -6.63
N ILE A 21 -6.34 -2.70 -6.49
CA ILE A 21 -5.77 -3.66 -7.43
C ILE A 21 -6.67 -4.89 -7.63
N VAL A 22 -7.44 -5.28 -6.62
CA VAL A 22 -8.41 -6.38 -6.70
C VAL A 22 -9.45 -6.18 -7.82
N LEU A 23 -9.79 -4.94 -8.13
CA LEU A 23 -10.74 -4.60 -9.18
C LEU A 23 -10.16 -4.77 -10.59
N GLY A 24 -8.85 -4.53 -10.76
CA GLY A 24 -8.20 -4.51 -12.08
C GLY A 24 -7.68 -5.85 -12.56
N LYS A 25 -7.65 -6.86 -11.69
CA LYS A 25 -7.17 -8.22 -12.00
C LYS A 25 -8.29 -9.24 -12.18
N SER A 26 -9.52 -8.83 -11.98
CA SER A 26 -10.70 -9.68 -12.13
C SER A 26 -11.43 -9.37 -13.44
N ASN A 27 -11.76 -10.38 -14.24
CA ASN A 27 -12.65 -10.26 -15.38
C ASN A 27 -14.12 -10.29 -14.96
N LEU A 28 -14.45 -9.63 -13.84
CA LEU A 28 -15.79 -9.61 -13.30
C LEU A 28 -16.65 -8.51 -13.96
N PRO A 29 -17.96 -8.75 -14.12
CA PRO A 29 -18.86 -7.71 -14.60
C PRO A 29 -18.96 -6.55 -13.59
N GLN A 30 -19.20 -5.31 -14.06
CA GLN A 30 -19.20 -4.09 -13.26
C GLN A 30 -20.06 -4.22 -11.99
N LYS A 31 -21.25 -4.84 -12.07
CA LYS A 31 -22.12 -5.06 -10.91
C LYS A 31 -21.44 -5.82 -9.76
N LYS A 32 -20.55 -6.77 -10.08
CA LYS A 32 -19.76 -7.49 -9.07
C LYS A 32 -18.65 -6.61 -8.51
N LEU A 33 -18.00 -5.81 -9.35
CA LEU A 33 -16.96 -4.85 -8.92
C LEU A 33 -17.57 -3.80 -7.98
N ASP A 34 -18.75 -3.27 -8.30
CA ASP A 34 -19.49 -2.35 -7.44
C ASP A 34 -19.84 -3.00 -6.09
N SER A 35 -20.23 -4.28 -6.08
CA SER A 35 -20.52 -5.02 -4.83
C SER A 35 -19.27 -5.19 -3.96
N ILE A 36 -18.08 -5.32 -4.53
CA ILE A 36 -16.80 -5.40 -3.80
C ILE A 36 -16.48 -4.04 -3.17
N VAL A 37 -16.66 -2.95 -3.91
CA VAL A 37 -16.49 -1.59 -3.38
C VAL A 37 -17.49 -1.33 -2.26
N ASP A 38 -18.76 -1.69 -2.44
CA ASP A 38 -19.81 -1.56 -1.43
C ASP A 38 -19.48 -2.34 -0.15
N LEU A 39 -19.05 -3.59 -0.29
CA LEU A 39 -18.59 -4.42 0.83
C LEU A 39 -17.50 -3.71 1.64
N ALA A 40 -16.45 -3.23 0.98
CA ALA A 40 -15.31 -2.62 1.65
C ALA A 40 -15.69 -1.27 2.29
N ILE A 41 -16.33 -0.38 1.53
CA ILE A 41 -16.55 1.02 1.93
C ILE A 41 -17.80 1.18 2.80
N ASN A 42 -18.95 0.67 2.36
CA ASN A 42 -20.20 0.92 3.05
C ASN A 42 -20.50 -0.10 4.15
N GLN A 43 -20.22 -1.40 3.92
CA GLN A 43 -20.53 -2.44 4.90
C GLN A 43 -19.45 -2.58 5.99
N HIS A 44 -18.16 -2.44 5.63
CA HIS A 44 -17.04 -2.54 6.58
C HIS A 44 -16.43 -1.20 6.99
N GLY A 45 -16.87 -0.10 6.39
CA GLY A 45 -16.51 1.27 6.78
C GLY A 45 -15.07 1.66 6.46
N ILE A 46 -14.42 1.01 5.47
CA ILE A 46 -13.11 1.46 4.99
C ILE A 46 -13.24 2.86 4.42
N ASN A 47 -12.34 3.76 4.82
CA ASN A 47 -12.36 5.15 4.40
C ASN A 47 -11.06 5.58 3.70
N HIS A 48 -10.26 4.64 3.24
CA HIS A 48 -9.01 4.90 2.52
C HIS A 48 -8.90 3.93 1.34
N ILE A 49 -8.67 4.46 0.14
CA ILE A 49 -8.48 3.68 -1.09
C ILE A 49 -7.09 3.92 -1.64
N ASP A 50 -6.36 2.82 -1.91
CA ASP A 50 -5.08 2.82 -2.59
C ASP A 50 -5.21 2.26 -4.01
N ILE A 51 -4.90 3.06 -5.02
CA ILE A 51 -4.99 2.70 -6.43
C ILE A 51 -3.74 3.12 -7.19
N ALA A 52 -3.49 2.52 -8.36
CA ALA A 52 -2.40 2.91 -9.24
C ALA A 52 -2.75 2.66 -10.72
N PRO A 53 -2.16 3.42 -11.65
CA PRO A 53 -2.39 3.21 -13.09
C PRO A 53 -1.93 1.83 -13.60
N SER A 54 -0.97 1.20 -12.91
CA SER A 54 -0.47 -0.14 -13.22
C SER A 54 -1.37 -1.28 -12.74
N TYR A 55 -2.50 -0.99 -12.09
CA TYR A 55 -3.43 -2.00 -11.57
C TYR A 55 -4.48 -2.44 -12.62
N GLY A 56 -4.08 -2.60 -13.87
CA GLY A 56 -4.99 -2.98 -14.95
C GLY A 56 -6.14 -1.97 -15.12
N ASN A 57 -7.37 -2.46 -15.20
CA ASN A 57 -8.58 -1.65 -15.38
C ASN A 57 -9.18 -1.16 -14.03
N SER A 58 -8.40 -1.17 -12.93
CA SER A 58 -8.95 -0.85 -11.60
C SER A 58 -9.53 0.57 -11.50
N MET A 59 -8.94 1.53 -12.22
CA MET A 59 -9.43 2.92 -12.22
C MET A 59 -10.79 3.03 -12.90
N GLU A 60 -10.96 2.41 -14.07
CA GLU A 60 -12.23 2.35 -14.80
C GLU A 60 -13.29 1.58 -14.01
N ALA A 61 -12.89 0.51 -13.33
CA ALA A 61 -13.77 -0.30 -12.49
C ALA A 61 -14.24 0.47 -11.24
N LEU A 62 -13.39 1.32 -10.65
CA LEU A 62 -13.73 2.13 -9.48
C LEU A 62 -14.53 3.39 -9.83
N ALA A 63 -14.26 3.99 -10.99
CA ALA A 63 -14.80 5.29 -11.39
C ALA A 63 -16.34 5.43 -11.27
N PRO A 64 -17.17 4.41 -11.61
CA PRO A 64 -18.62 4.50 -11.43
C PRO A 64 -19.09 4.62 -9.97
N SER A 65 -18.28 4.11 -9.02
CA SER A 65 -18.59 4.19 -7.58
C SER A 65 -18.15 5.51 -6.94
N ILE A 66 -17.15 6.20 -7.51
CA ILE A 66 -16.55 7.41 -6.95
C ILE A 66 -17.57 8.49 -6.56
N PRO A 67 -18.55 8.88 -7.41
CA PRO A 67 -19.50 9.94 -7.06
C PRO A 67 -20.28 9.67 -5.76
N LYS A 68 -20.50 8.40 -5.43
CA LYS A 68 -21.27 7.98 -4.24
C LYS A 68 -20.41 7.91 -2.97
N ILE A 69 -19.08 7.77 -3.12
CA ILE A 69 -18.20 7.51 -1.99
C ILE A 69 -17.10 8.58 -1.80
N ARG A 70 -16.89 9.51 -2.76
CA ARG A 70 -15.75 10.45 -2.75
C ARG A 70 -15.62 11.24 -1.44
N ASN A 71 -16.71 11.67 -0.86
CA ASN A 71 -16.75 12.43 0.39
C ASN A 71 -16.52 11.57 1.65
N LYS A 72 -16.51 10.24 1.51
CA LYS A 72 -16.31 9.29 2.61
C LYS A 72 -14.91 8.70 2.64
N ILE A 73 -14.11 8.93 1.59
CA ILE A 73 -12.83 8.26 1.38
C ILE A 73 -11.67 9.23 1.27
N PHE A 74 -10.52 8.78 1.71
CA PHE A 74 -9.20 9.32 1.38
C PHE A 74 -8.67 8.53 0.18
N LEU A 75 -8.54 9.20 -0.97
CA LEU A 75 -8.18 8.57 -2.23
C LEU A 75 -6.70 8.80 -2.54
N GLY A 76 -5.91 7.72 -2.52
CA GLY A 76 -4.50 7.74 -2.88
C GLY A 76 -4.25 7.10 -4.24
N THR A 77 -3.49 7.80 -5.12
CA THR A 77 -2.98 7.22 -6.38
C THR A 77 -1.46 7.40 -6.50
N LYS A 78 -0.89 6.93 -7.63
CA LYS A 78 0.56 6.84 -7.79
C LYS A 78 0.99 7.16 -9.22
N THR A 79 2.29 7.49 -9.41
CA THR A 79 2.95 7.47 -10.72
C THR A 79 4.27 6.70 -10.63
N ALA A 80 4.50 5.79 -11.59
CA ALA A 80 5.74 5.04 -11.74
C ALA A 80 6.71 5.68 -12.76
N ILE A 81 6.27 6.72 -13.44
CA ILE A 81 7.10 7.46 -14.40
C ILE A 81 8.15 8.26 -13.64
N LYS A 82 9.38 8.25 -14.13
CA LYS A 82 10.52 8.82 -13.41
C LYS A 82 10.84 10.26 -13.78
N ASP A 83 10.52 10.67 -15.00
CA ASP A 83 10.74 12.04 -15.47
C ASP A 83 9.53 12.94 -15.21
N LYS A 84 9.76 14.27 -15.17
CA LYS A 84 8.75 15.27 -14.86
C LYS A 84 7.59 15.27 -15.85
N LYS A 85 7.88 15.29 -17.17
CA LYS A 85 6.87 15.42 -18.21
C LYS A 85 5.95 14.22 -18.24
N GLY A 86 6.52 13.02 -18.31
CA GLY A 86 5.76 11.79 -18.34
C GLY A 86 4.97 11.57 -17.03
N ALA A 87 5.53 11.95 -15.87
CA ALA A 87 4.82 11.88 -14.59
C ALA A 87 3.60 12.80 -14.59
N TRP A 88 3.73 14.03 -15.11
CA TRP A 88 2.61 14.96 -15.24
C TRP A 88 1.50 14.39 -16.12
N GLU A 89 1.83 13.89 -17.31
CA GLU A 89 0.88 13.29 -18.25
C GLU A 89 0.19 12.06 -17.61
N ASN A 90 0.95 11.23 -16.88
CA ASN A 90 0.43 10.07 -16.17
C ASN A 90 -0.54 10.47 -15.05
N ILE A 91 -0.25 11.53 -14.29
CA ILE A 91 -1.14 12.07 -13.26
C ILE A 91 -2.46 12.54 -13.88
N GLN A 92 -2.40 13.31 -14.98
CA GLN A 92 -3.62 13.75 -15.68
C GLN A 92 -4.45 12.57 -16.18
N SER A 93 -3.78 11.53 -16.71
CA SER A 93 -4.43 10.29 -17.12
C SER A 93 -5.13 9.60 -15.94
N CYS A 94 -4.51 9.53 -14.76
CA CYS A 94 -5.14 8.95 -13.57
C CYS A 94 -6.44 9.68 -13.18
N LEU A 95 -6.42 11.02 -13.16
CA LEU A 95 -7.61 11.82 -12.85
C LEU A 95 -8.73 11.57 -13.85
N LYS A 96 -8.40 11.57 -15.14
CA LYS A 96 -9.37 11.28 -16.22
C LYS A 96 -9.98 9.89 -16.10
N ARG A 97 -9.17 8.85 -15.85
CA ARG A 97 -9.61 7.47 -15.70
C ARG A 97 -10.51 7.29 -14.47
N LEU A 98 -10.16 7.92 -13.35
CA LEU A 98 -10.94 7.92 -12.11
C LEU A 98 -12.16 8.85 -12.17
N LYS A 99 -12.25 9.74 -13.17
CA LYS A 99 -13.29 10.79 -13.28
C LYS A 99 -13.34 11.69 -12.05
N VAL A 100 -12.17 12.13 -11.58
CA VAL A 100 -12.03 13.08 -10.46
C VAL A 100 -11.16 14.27 -10.86
N GLU A 101 -11.34 15.39 -10.18
CA GLU A 101 -10.50 16.58 -10.37
C GLU A 101 -9.26 16.55 -9.48
N ASN A 102 -9.32 15.84 -8.35
CA ASN A 102 -8.25 15.76 -7.37
C ASN A 102 -8.25 14.41 -6.64
N VAL A 103 -7.11 14.11 -6.04
CA VAL A 103 -6.90 13.00 -5.09
C VAL A 103 -6.36 13.54 -3.78
N ASP A 104 -6.49 12.79 -2.69
CA ASP A 104 -5.98 13.24 -1.39
C ASP A 104 -4.46 13.02 -1.28
N LEU A 105 -3.97 11.90 -1.83
CA LEU A 105 -2.57 11.49 -1.77
C LEU A 105 -2.05 11.10 -3.15
N LEU A 106 -0.91 11.66 -3.55
CA LEU A 106 -0.19 11.28 -4.77
C LEU A 106 1.21 10.76 -4.42
N GLN A 107 1.56 9.57 -4.89
CA GLN A 107 2.76 8.87 -4.46
C GLN A 107 3.71 8.54 -5.63
N LEU A 108 5.02 8.69 -5.41
CA LEU A 108 6.03 8.05 -6.25
C LEU A 108 5.92 6.53 -6.11
N HIS A 109 5.79 5.82 -7.23
CA HIS A 109 5.50 4.39 -7.24
C HIS A 109 6.74 3.54 -7.52
N GLY A 110 7.05 2.63 -6.60
CA GLY A 110 8.05 1.61 -6.82
C GLY A 110 9.50 2.09 -6.72
N ILE A 111 9.77 3.09 -5.89
CA ILE A 111 11.12 3.59 -5.65
C ILE A 111 11.82 2.67 -4.64
N SER A 112 12.65 1.77 -5.16
CA SER A 112 13.23 0.64 -4.41
C SER A 112 14.75 0.61 -4.42
N THR A 113 15.39 1.46 -5.23
CA THR A 113 16.86 1.58 -5.33
C THR A 113 17.29 3.04 -5.18
N MET A 114 18.55 3.27 -4.79
CA MET A 114 19.10 4.63 -4.71
C MET A 114 19.13 5.31 -6.07
N ALA A 115 19.45 4.57 -7.14
CA ALA A 115 19.42 5.11 -8.51
C ALA A 115 18.03 5.59 -8.92
N GLU A 116 16.97 4.87 -8.57
CA GLU A 116 15.59 5.32 -8.80
C GLU A 116 15.25 6.56 -7.98
N LEU A 117 15.69 6.60 -6.71
CA LEU A 117 15.50 7.77 -5.86
C LEU A 117 16.21 9.00 -6.46
N ASP A 118 17.47 8.85 -6.90
CA ASP A 118 18.23 9.91 -7.55
C ASP A 118 17.49 10.44 -8.78
N GLN A 119 17.02 9.53 -9.65
CA GLN A 119 16.30 9.86 -10.86
C GLN A 119 15.00 10.66 -10.60
N VAL A 120 14.17 10.23 -9.62
CA VAL A 120 12.90 10.91 -9.36
C VAL A 120 13.06 12.22 -8.60
N THR A 121 14.17 12.41 -7.85
CA THR A 121 14.43 13.63 -7.06
C THR A 121 15.27 14.67 -7.79
N MET A 122 15.83 14.37 -8.98
CA MET A 122 16.54 15.37 -9.79
C MET A 122 15.59 16.48 -10.26
N LYS A 123 16.15 17.61 -10.74
CA LYS A 123 15.40 18.83 -11.16
C LYS A 123 14.25 18.53 -12.14
N ASN A 124 14.45 17.60 -13.09
CA ASN A 124 13.44 17.16 -14.05
C ASN A 124 12.86 15.80 -13.72
N GLY A 125 12.93 15.37 -12.47
CA GLY A 125 12.37 14.14 -11.98
C GLY A 125 10.89 14.23 -11.66
N ALA A 126 10.26 13.08 -11.47
CA ALA A 126 8.83 12.95 -11.20
C ALA A 126 8.37 13.72 -9.94
N LEU A 127 9.23 13.85 -8.93
CA LEU A 127 8.91 14.60 -7.71
C LEU A 127 8.52 16.04 -8.02
N THR A 128 9.18 16.68 -9.00
CA THR A 128 8.82 18.03 -9.43
C THR A 128 7.38 18.12 -9.95
N ALA A 129 6.93 17.12 -10.75
CA ALA A 129 5.55 17.08 -11.24
C ALA A 129 4.55 16.88 -10.09
N ILE A 130 4.88 16.04 -9.11
CA ILE A 130 4.03 15.82 -7.93
C ILE A 130 3.93 17.09 -7.06
N VAL A 131 5.02 17.80 -6.85
CA VAL A 131 5.03 19.08 -6.12
C VAL A 131 4.19 20.13 -6.85
N GLU A 132 4.32 20.25 -8.17
CA GLU A 132 3.47 21.13 -9.00
C GLU A 132 1.98 20.71 -8.91
N SER A 133 1.68 19.41 -8.86
CA SER A 133 0.32 18.91 -8.66
C SER A 133 -0.26 19.38 -7.32
N ARG A 134 0.54 19.38 -6.25
CA ARG A 134 0.14 19.91 -4.94
C ARG A 134 -0.13 21.43 -5.00
N GLN A 135 0.73 22.18 -5.65
CA GLN A 135 0.56 23.63 -5.82
C GLN A 135 -0.71 24.01 -6.59
N LYS A 136 -1.12 23.13 -7.53
CA LYS A 136 -2.34 23.30 -8.34
C LYS A 136 -3.60 22.70 -7.67
N GLY A 137 -3.51 22.18 -6.45
CA GLY A 137 -4.65 21.59 -5.74
C GLY A 137 -5.10 20.21 -6.26
N ILE A 138 -4.33 19.57 -7.15
CA ILE A 138 -4.59 18.23 -7.66
C ILE A 138 -4.40 17.17 -6.57
N THR A 139 -3.48 17.41 -5.65
CA THR A 139 -3.32 16.58 -4.45
C THR A 139 -3.01 17.46 -3.25
N LYS A 140 -3.32 16.97 -2.05
CA LYS A 140 -2.94 17.65 -0.81
C LYS A 140 -1.66 17.07 -0.23
N TRP A 141 -1.47 15.74 -0.33
CA TRP A 141 -0.39 15.03 0.31
C TRP A 141 0.49 14.30 -0.70
N ILE A 142 1.78 14.17 -0.37
CA ILE A 142 2.79 13.54 -1.23
C ILE A 142 3.40 12.36 -0.50
N GLY A 143 3.46 11.20 -1.17
CA GLY A 143 4.03 9.99 -0.61
C GLY A 143 5.08 9.34 -1.52
N ILE A 144 5.73 8.32 -0.97
CA ILE A 144 6.65 7.45 -1.70
C ILE A 144 6.36 5.99 -1.37
N THR A 145 6.42 5.14 -2.39
CA THR A 145 6.22 3.69 -2.24
C THR A 145 7.40 2.92 -2.82
N GLY A 146 7.69 1.74 -2.28
CA GLY A 146 8.76 0.89 -2.78
C GLY A 146 8.52 -0.59 -2.47
N HIS A 147 9.32 -1.41 -3.13
CA HIS A 147 9.29 -2.86 -3.02
C HIS A 147 10.72 -3.40 -2.80
N GLY A 148 10.81 -4.70 -2.46
CA GLY A 148 12.11 -5.37 -2.35
C GLY A 148 12.90 -5.03 -1.09
N PRO A 149 14.12 -5.59 -0.96
CA PRO A 149 14.90 -5.61 0.27
C PRO A 149 15.47 -4.25 0.69
N GLU A 150 15.73 -3.37 -0.28
CA GLU A 150 16.35 -2.08 -0.01
C GLU A 150 15.32 -0.96 0.26
N ALA A 151 14.01 -1.21 0.04
CA ALA A 151 12.99 -0.20 0.18
C ALA A 151 13.03 0.58 1.51
N PRO A 152 13.21 -0.05 2.69
CA PRO A 152 13.29 0.71 3.94
C PRO A 152 14.49 1.65 4.01
N LYS A 153 15.65 1.25 3.46
CA LYS A 153 16.85 2.08 3.43
C LYS A 153 16.69 3.25 2.45
N VAL A 154 16.14 2.97 1.27
CA VAL A 154 15.87 3.99 0.24
C VAL A 154 14.85 5.01 0.74
N HIS A 155 13.79 4.55 1.41
CA HIS A 155 12.79 5.45 1.96
C HIS A 155 13.30 6.29 3.12
N LEU A 156 14.20 5.77 3.95
CA LEU A 156 14.86 6.56 4.98
C LEU A 156 15.66 7.71 4.37
N GLU A 157 16.43 7.45 3.32
CA GLU A 157 17.16 8.45 2.56
C GLU A 157 16.19 9.44 1.86
N ALA A 158 15.10 8.95 1.29
CA ALA A 158 14.08 9.78 0.65
C ALA A 158 13.48 10.80 1.63
N LEU A 159 13.17 10.38 2.86
CA LEU A 159 12.66 11.26 3.91
C LEU A 159 13.67 12.32 4.37
N GLN A 160 14.96 12.08 4.18
CA GLN A 160 16.02 13.07 4.45
C GLN A 160 16.17 14.09 3.31
N ARG A 161 15.83 13.70 2.07
CA ARG A 161 15.92 14.56 0.87
C ARG A 161 14.68 15.42 0.66
N PHE A 162 13.53 14.93 1.04
CA PHE A 162 12.25 15.61 0.82
C PHE A 162 11.26 15.28 1.91
N ASP A 163 10.42 16.24 2.29
CA ASP A 163 9.42 16.10 3.34
C ASP A 163 8.17 15.38 2.84
N PHE A 164 8.29 14.07 2.59
CA PHE A 164 7.17 13.21 2.22
C PHE A 164 6.20 13.08 3.38
N ASP A 165 4.90 13.15 3.07
CA ASP A 165 3.82 13.02 4.06
C ASP A 165 3.53 11.56 4.42
N THR A 166 3.77 10.63 3.48
CA THR A 166 3.58 9.19 3.68
C THR A 166 4.67 8.35 3.04
N ILE A 167 4.92 7.19 3.65
CA ILE A 167 5.72 6.10 3.07
C ILE A 167 4.87 4.83 2.94
N MET A 168 5.19 3.98 1.95
CA MET A 168 4.56 2.67 1.79
C MET A 168 5.61 1.63 1.39
N PHE A 169 5.80 0.58 2.21
CA PHE A 169 6.79 -0.47 2.00
C PHE A 169 6.30 -1.84 2.47
N PRO A 170 6.92 -2.95 2.04
CA PRO A 170 6.52 -4.30 2.44
C PRO A 170 6.76 -4.59 3.91
N MET A 171 5.78 -5.23 4.58
CA MET A 171 5.96 -5.72 5.94
C MET A 171 4.99 -6.87 6.22
N SER A 172 5.52 -7.99 6.69
CA SER A 172 4.75 -9.16 7.16
C SER A 172 5.60 -9.98 8.11
N PRO A 173 5.05 -10.92 8.88
CA PRO A 173 5.83 -11.81 9.73
C PRO A 173 6.93 -12.56 8.97
N SER A 174 6.63 -13.03 7.76
CA SER A 174 7.58 -13.75 6.90
C SER A 174 8.77 -12.87 6.49
N ILE A 175 8.50 -11.64 6.05
CA ILE A 175 9.54 -10.66 5.67
C ILE A 175 10.39 -10.27 6.88
N TRP A 176 9.78 -10.18 8.06
CA TRP A 176 10.43 -9.79 9.31
C TRP A 176 11.47 -10.78 9.81
N ARG A 177 11.46 -12.02 9.32
CA ARG A 177 12.52 -13.03 9.60
C ARG A 177 13.86 -12.66 8.97
N ASN A 178 13.90 -11.80 7.96
CA ASN A 178 15.14 -11.29 7.42
C ASN A 178 15.70 -10.21 8.33
N GLU A 179 16.78 -10.52 9.08
CA GLU A 179 17.36 -9.61 10.07
C GLU A 179 17.87 -8.29 9.46
N LYS A 180 18.47 -8.32 8.26
CA LYS A 180 18.93 -7.10 7.58
C LYS A 180 17.75 -6.17 7.24
N TYR A 181 16.68 -6.76 6.71
CA TYR A 181 15.45 -6.03 6.39
C TYR A 181 14.80 -5.45 7.65
N LYS A 182 14.69 -6.26 8.69
CA LYS A 182 14.13 -5.87 9.99
C LYS A 182 14.88 -4.70 10.62
N ILE A 183 16.21 -4.73 10.61
CA ILE A 183 17.06 -3.63 11.13
C ILE A 183 16.80 -2.34 10.33
N SER A 184 16.79 -2.41 9.00
CA SER A 184 16.52 -1.26 8.13
C SER A 184 15.11 -0.71 8.33
N SER A 185 14.12 -1.59 8.43
CA SER A 185 12.72 -1.22 8.67
C SER A 185 12.53 -0.55 10.03
N LYS A 186 13.17 -1.06 11.10
CA LYS A 186 13.12 -0.42 12.43
C LYS A 186 13.68 1.01 12.41
N LYS A 187 14.78 1.25 11.68
CA LYS A 187 15.36 2.60 11.52
C LYS A 187 14.37 3.53 10.81
N LEU A 188 13.77 3.06 9.70
CA LEU A 188 12.76 3.82 8.96
C LEU A 188 11.53 4.14 9.81
N LEU A 189 10.97 3.14 10.50
CA LEU A 189 9.80 3.31 11.37
C LEU A 189 10.07 4.33 12.49
N LYS A 190 11.25 4.26 13.12
CA LYS A 190 11.67 5.22 14.16
C LYS A 190 11.73 6.64 13.61
N TYR A 191 12.35 6.84 12.45
CA TYR A 191 12.47 8.15 11.80
C TYR A 191 11.10 8.70 11.38
N ALA A 192 10.28 7.87 10.71
CA ALA A 192 8.96 8.26 10.24
C ALA A 192 8.04 8.66 11.42
N LYS A 193 8.06 7.89 12.52
CA LYS A 193 7.31 8.23 13.74
C LYS A 193 7.76 9.57 14.34
N ALA A 194 9.07 9.79 14.45
CA ALA A 194 9.62 11.03 15.02
C ALA A 194 9.26 12.27 14.19
N ASN A 195 9.04 12.11 12.87
CA ASN A 195 8.70 13.18 11.94
C ASN A 195 7.21 13.20 11.55
N ASN A 196 6.36 12.47 12.26
CA ASN A 196 4.91 12.39 12.01
C ASN A 196 4.56 12.04 10.55
N VAL A 197 5.33 11.14 9.92
CA VAL A 197 5.09 10.62 8.57
C VAL A 197 4.07 9.50 8.61
N GLY A 198 3.10 9.49 7.72
CA GLY A 198 2.11 8.43 7.58
C GLY A 198 2.77 7.13 7.10
N ILE A 199 2.57 6.02 7.82
CA ILE A 199 3.20 4.73 7.53
C ILE A 199 2.14 3.76 7.03
N GLN A 200 2.33 3.29 5.80
CA GLN A 200 1.50 2.29 5.14
C GLN A 200 2.33 1.04 4.87
N CYS A 201 1.79 -0.15 5.11
CA CYS A 201 2.53 -1.40 4.90
C CYS A 201 1.79 -2.34 3.96
N ILE A 202 2.45 -2.72 2.87
CA ILE A 202 1.94 -3.68 1.88
C ILE A 202 2.42 -5.10 2.17
N LYS A 203 1.79 -6.07 1.48
CA LYS A 203 2.14 -7.50 1.53
C LYS A 203 1.83 -8.15 2.87
N MET A 204 0.79 -7.65 3.54
CA MET A 204 0.33 -8.15 4.85
C MET A 204 0.13 -9.67 4.91
N LEU A 205 -0.25 -10.31 3.80
CA LEU A 205 -0.52 -11.75 3.72
C LEU A 205 0.59 -12.56 3.05
N ALA A 206 1.77 -11.97 2.82
CA ALA A 206 2.83 -12.68 2.12
C ALA A 206 3.43 -13.80 2.97
N ARG A 207 3.30 -15.05 2.51
CA ARG A 207 4.01 -16.22 3.03
C ARG A 207 5.43 -16.31 2.45
N GLY A 208 5.56 -16.06 1.14
CA GLY A 208 6.81 -16.16 0.39
C GLY A 208 6.59 -15.89 -1.09
N GLY A 209 7.67 -15.97 -1.88
CA GLY A 209 7.54 -16.03 -3.34
C GLY A 209 6.94 -17.36 -3.79
N TRP A 210 6.43 -17.40 -5.02
CA TRP A 210 5.86 -18.62 -5.60
C TRP A 210 6.92 -19.74 -5.81
N GLY A 211 8.21 -19.37 -5.87
CA GLY A 211 9.29 -20.34 -6.16
C GLY A 211 9.04 -21.05 -7.49
N ASN A 212 9.06 -22.39 -7.46
CA ASN A 212 8.75 -23.23 -8.63
C ASN A 212 7.25 -23.58 -8.74
N SER A 213 6.39 -23.07 -7.85
CA SER A 213 4.95 -23.36 -7.89
C SER A 213 4.28 -22.45 -8.91
N THR A 214 3.31 -23.00 -9.66
CA THR A 214 2.44 -22.20 -10.53
C THR A 214 1.52 -21.33 -9.67
N PRO A 215 1.45 -20.00 -9.89
CA PRO A 215 0.50 -19.15 -9.20
C PRO A 215 -0.94 -19.60 -9.43
N ASP A 216 -1.69 -19.79 -8.36
CA ASP A 216 -3.11 -20.19 -8.35
C ASP A 216 -4.05 -19.03 -7.99
N CYS A 217 -3.50 -17.83 -7.85
CA CYS A 217 -4.24 -16.61 -7.53
C CYS A 217 -3.59 -15.36 -8.14
N THR A 218 -4.19 -14.21 -7.94
CA THR A 218 -3.80 -12.95 -8.62
C THR A 218 -2.64 -12.20 -7.96
N THR A 219 -2.12 -12.66 -6.83
CA THR A 219 -1.00 -12.02 -6.14
C THR A 219 0.35 -12.43 -6.74
N TRP A 220 1.35 -11.54 -6.65
CA TRP A 220 2.74 -11.83 -7.07
C TRP A 220 3.51 -12.71 -6.10
N TYR A 221 2.92 -13.07 -4.98
CA TYR A 221 3.47 -13.88 -3.91
C TYR A 221 2.44 -14.89 -3.46
N ASP A 222 2.88 -15.97 -2.84
CA ASP A 222 2.01 -16.95 -2.20
C ASP A 222 1.38 -16.33 -0.93
N PRO A 223 0.06 -16.10 -0.88
CA PRO A 223 -0.58 -15.47 0.26
C PRO A 223 -1.06 -16.49 1.29
N HIS A 224 -1.22 -16.05 2.52
CA HIS A 224 -2.06 -16.73 3.50
C HIS A 224 -3.51 -16.79 3.02
N ARG A 225 -4.20 -17.93 3.22
CA ARG A 225 -5.54 -18.18 2.69
C ARG A 225 -6.58 -18.56 3.74
N THR A 226 -6.16 -19.22 4.83
CA THR A 226 -7.08 -19.55 5.91
C THR A 226 -7.31 -18.36 6.83
N GLN A 227 -8.45 -18.34 7.56
CA GLN A 227 -8.76 -17.23 8.45
C GLN A 227 -7.69 -17.07 9.54
N ASP A 228 -7.26 -18.19 10.15
CA ASP A 228 -6.28 -18.18 11.24
C ASP A 228 -4.91 -17.67 10.81
N GLU A 229 -4.46 -18.03 9.60
CA GLU A 229 -3.22 -17.49 9.03
C GLU A 229 -3.31 -16.00 8.75
N ILE A 230 -4.46 -15.56 8.23
CA ILE A 230 -4.74 -14.15 7.93
C ILE A 230 -4.81 -13.34 9.22
N ASP A 231 -5.51 -13.84 10.24
CA ASP A 231 -5.58 -13.22 11.56
C ASP A 231 -4.17 -13.05 12.14
N ALA A 232 -3.39 -14.12 12.18
CA ALA A 232 -2.03 -14.08 12.74
C ALA A 232 -1.13 -13.08 11.99
N SER A 233 -1.18 -13.06 10.66
CA SER A 233 -0.33 -12.17 9.86
C SER A 233 -0.77 -10.71 9.95
N LEU A 234 -2.06 -10.44 9.81
CA LEU A 234 -2.61 -9.10 9.88
C LEU A 234 -2.50 -8.50 11.28
N TRP A 235 -2.84 -9.26 12.33
CA TRP A 235 -2.75 -8.76 13.71
C TRP A 235 -1.31 -8.50 14.12
N TRP A 236 -0.35 -9.35 13.70
CA TRP A 236 1.06 -9.04 13.87
C TRP A 236 1.44 -7.70 13.23
N LEU A 237 1.03 -7.49 11.98
CA LEU A 237 1.32 -6.25 11.26
C LEU A 237 0.69 -5.03 11.94
N LEU A 238 -0.58 -5.12 12.33
CA LEU A 238 -1.29 -4.03 13.00
C LEU A 238 -0.79 -3.76 14.43
N SER A 239 -0.10 -4.71 15.06
CA SER A 239 0.59 -4.53 16.34
C SER A 239 1.92 -3.77 16.19
N GLN A 240 2.41 -3.57 14.97
CA GLN A 240 3.59 -2.75 14.73
C GLN A 240 3.21 -1.25 14.66
N PRO A 241 4.18 -0.32 14.79
CA PRO A 241 3.92 1.12 14.76
C PRO A 241 3.63 1.62 13.35
N ILE A 242 2.57 1.12 12.74
CA ILE A 242 2.06 1.51 11.42
C ILE A 242 0.66 2.12 11.53
N HIS A 243 0.20 2.79 10.48
CA HIS A 243 -1.11 3.43 10.48
C HIS A 243 -2.16 2.64 9.70
N THR A 244 -1.80 2.08 8.54
CA THR A 244 -2.74 1.32 7.72
C THR A 244 -2.01 0.34 6.79
N ALA A 245 -2.74 -0.64 6.29
CA ALA A 245 -2.24 -1.65 5.37
C ALA A 245 -3.22 -1.87 4.20
N PRO A 246 -2.82 -1.60 2.95
CA PRO A 246 -3.63 -1.93 1.78
C PRO A 246 -3.91 -3.43 1.65
N SER A 247 -5.18 -3.79 1.43
CA SER A 247 -5.59 -5.17 1.17
C SER A 247 -4.94 -5.72 -0.10
N THR A 248 -4.89 -7.05 -0.21
CA THR A 248 -4.25 -7.73 -1.34
C THR A 248 -5.10 -7.65 -2.61
N GLY A 249 -4.47 -7.98 -3.76
CA GLY A 249 -5.17 -8.09 -5.04
C GLY A 249 -6.00 -9.36 -5.22
N GLU A 250 -6.04 -10.27 -4.23
CA GLU A 250 -6.81 -11.51 -4.31
C GLU A 250 -8.19 -11.34 -3.70
N ILE A 251 -9.22 -11.51 -4.54
CA ILE A 251 -10.61 -11.26 -4.15
C ILE A 251 -11.13 -12.24 -3.09
N THR A 252 -10.70 -13.50 -3.16
CA THR A 252 -11.21 -14.57 -2.29
C THR A 252 -10.81 -14.40 -0.83
N VAL A 253 -9.73 -13.65 -0.56
CA VAL A 253 -9.27 -13.38 0.81
C VAL A 253 -9.75 -12.02 1.35
N LEU A 254 -10.33 -11.16 0.52
CA LEU A 254 -10.79 -9.83 0.96
C LEU A 254 -11.80 -9.91 2.13
N PRO A 255 -12.86 -10.74 2.09
CA PRO A 255 -13.78 -10.87 3.22
C PRO A 255 -13.09 -11.32 4.51
N LYS A 256 -12.08 -12.19 4.40
CA LYS A 256 -11.30 -12.68 5.55
C LYS A 256 -10.40 -11.57 6.15
N ILE A 257 -9.79 -10.74 5.30
CA ILE A 257 -9.03 -9.55 5.73
C ILE A 257 -9.95 -8.58 6.49
N LEU A 258 -11.13 -8.31 5.95
CA LEU A 258 -12.11 -7.41 6.58
C LEU A 258 -12.59 -7.95 7.93
N ASN A 259 -12.86 -9.26 8.01
CA ASN A 259 -13.23 -9.94 9.24
C ASN A 259 -12.08 -9.87 10.28
N ALA A 260 -10.85 -10.18 9.89
CA ALA A 260 -9.68 -10.09 10.76
C ALA A 260 -9.47 -8.67 11.29
N ALA A 261 -9.61 -7.65 10.44
CA ALA A 261 -9.44 -6.25 10.82
C ALA A 261 -10.53 -5.75 11.79
N GLN A 262 -11.74 -6.28 11.71
CA GLN A 262 -12.82 -5.96 12.67
C GLN A 262 -12.60 -6.57 14.05
N ARG A 263 -11.99 -7.77 14.11
CA ARG A 263 -11.70 -8.49 15.34
C ARG A 263 -10.32 -8.20 15.92
N PHE A 264 -9.56 -7.31 15.28
CA PHE A 264 -8.19 -7.01 15.66
C PHE A 264 -8.09 -6.58 17.13
N TYR A 265 -7.11 -7.13 17.83
CA TYR A 265 -6.58 -6.65 19.10
C TYR A 265 -5.03 -6.67 19.04
N PRO A 266 -4.35 -5.74 19.75
CA PRO A 266 -2.89 -5.71 19.79
C PRO A 266 -2.32 -7.00 20.40
N LEU A 267 -1.35 -7.61 19.71
CA LEU A 267 -0.68 -8.82 20.17
C LEU A 267 0.30 -8.50 21.31
N THR A 268 0.43 -9.42 22.25
CA THR A 268 1.54 -9.43 23.23
C THR A 268 2.87 -9.71 22.52
N LYS A 269 4.00 -9.48 23.21
CA LYS A 269 5.31 -9.77 22.62
C LYS A 269 5.52 -11.26 22.31
N GLU A 270 4.97 -12.13 23.15
CA GLU A 270 4.97 -13.58 22.99
C GLU A 270 4.16 -13.98 21.74
N GLU A 271 2.98 -13.42 21.55
CA GLU A 271 2.13 -13.67 20.38
C GLU A 271 2.78 -13.12 19.09
N GLU A 272 3.44 -11.94 19.14
CA GLU A 272 4.21 -11.41 17.99
C GLU A 272 5.33 -12.38 17.58
N VAL A 273 6.06 -12.96 18.53
CA VAL A 273 7.11 -13.95 18.26
C VAL A 273 6.49 -15.21 17.65
N GLN A 274 5.42 -15.73 18.24
CA GLN A 274 4.72 -16.91 17.72
C GLN A 274 4.20 -16.70 16.28
N ALA A 275 3.69 -15.52 15.95
CA ALA A 275 3.24 -15.19 14.60
C ALA A 275 4.40 -15.25 13.58
N ILE A 276 5.61 -14.84 13.97
CA ILE A 276 6.82 -14.94 13.15
C ILE A 276 7.27 -16.40 13.02
N ASP A 277 7.28 -17.15 14.12
CA ASP A 277 7.79 -18.54 14.16
C ASP A 277 6.91 -19.54 13.41
N ARG A 278 5.61 -19.26 13.31
CA ARG A 278 4.66 -20.04 12.48
C ARG A 278 4.98 -19.97 10.99
N GLN A 279 5.83 -19.02 10.55
CA GLN A 279 6.26 -18.92 9.15
C GLN A 279 7.28 -20.01 8.84
N LYS A 280 6.85 -21.09 8.14
CA LYS A 280 7.64 -22.31 7.91
C LYS A 280 8.87 -22.12 7.03
N THR A 281 8.92 -21.06 6.21
CA THR A 281 10.03 -20.82 5.27
C THR A 281 10.50 -19.37 5.36
N PRO A 282 11.79 -19.12 5.67
CA PRO A 282 12.35 -17.79 5.53
C PRO A 282 12.27 -17.37 4.06
N ILE A 283 11.77 -16.18 3.80
CA ILE A 283 11.90 -15.60 2.46
C ILE A 283 13.38 -15.31 2.26
N LYS A 284 14.04 -16.12 1.43
CA LYS A 284 15.46 -15.94 1.09
C LYS A 284 15.71 -14.61 0.39
N GLU A 285 14.70 -14.12 -0.34
CA GLU A 285 14.71 -12.80 -0.96
C GLU A 285 13.37 -12.09 -0.70
N PRO A 286 13.39 -10.87 -0.16
CA PRO A 286 12.18 -10.05 -0.05
C PRO A 286 11.72 -9.48 -1.41
N ARG A 287 12.15 -10.03 -2.53
CA ARG A 287 11.62 -9.76 -3.87
C ARG A 287 10.21 -10.32 -4.02
N LEU A 288 9.33 -9.89 -3.14
CA LEU A 288 7.91 -10.16 -3.27
C LEU A 288 7.33 -9.20 -4.31
N GLY A 289 7.45 -9.59 -5.58
CA GLY A 289 6.83 -8.88 -6.69
C GLY A 289 7.58 -7.62 -7.12
N ILE A 290 8.67 -7.81 -7.87
CA ILE A 290 9.02 -6.85 -8.92
C ILE A 290 8.20 -7.28 -10.12
N ILE A 291 7.30 -6.43 -10.58
CA ILE A 291 6.78 -6.50 -11.93
C ILE A 291 7.91 -5.99 -12.81
N ASN A 292 8.47 -6.86 -13.66
CA ASN A 292 9.21 -6.41 -14.82
C ASN A 292 8.25 -5.77 -15.80
#